data_4e8b2b1f0fd6f45013f0834d36c118ba
#
_entry.id   4e8b2b1f0fd6f45013f0834d36c118ba
#
_cell.length_a   1.000
_cell.length_b   1.000
_cell.length_c   1.000
_cell.angle_alpha   90.00
_cell.angle_beta   90.00
_cell.angle_gamma   90.00
#
_symmetry.space_group_name_H-M   'P 1'
#
loop_
_entity.id
_entity.type
_entity.pdbx_description
1 polymer ?
#
loop_
_entity_poly.entity_id
_entity_poly.type
_entity_poly.pdbx_seq_one_letter_code
_entity_poly.pdbx_strand_id
1 'polypeptide(L)'
;MYVNRRAFIKGALGVGVIGAAIAAGLIKNKSPKEVSKLLETSLEKETDILVIGGGIAGVFAALRANKNGANVILIDKGSVGRSGLTPFANGFAVFDETKGDDRATWHKNMATNTDGIQRTEYLDILMDYSKDIFEEMESWGATKVGFGKVLRDKILSEGIEIIERTMLTTLLEKDGKIGGARGFKLDSEEAVVMKAKSVILCTGAGAFKPNGFQVCSLTNDGDAMAYRIGGKISGKEFVDTHFTGSDNPGYCWGNWKDQWKTGIMKVEKGPEANGMGLDLNMYHNAHAGNIPVTMGPPERELKGNEGEKSDDRRPEGGPPKGKPPGMGEGVPLGGALAGEVGAEYIKNNDLQDISDKTINDIKEEMFAPRELEKGYDPAWVTQMLKFNTIPYYVLYIKKEYRLKAALKNIEFFRDHFASKMIASDAHGLRLVHETRNMLLNAEMKLKASLFRTESRGNHYREDYPEMDDNNWLAWVVIEKDKNNDMKLSKVPVKNQ
;
A
#
# COMPACT_ATOMS: atom_id res chain seq x y z
N MET A 1 -28.91 4.13 13.43
CA MET A 1 -29.42 3.48 14.65
C MET A 1 -28.22 3.24 15.57
N TYR A 2 -28.02 4.08 16.58
CA TYR A 2 -26.91 3.93 17.53
C TYR A 2 -27.24 2.77 18.48
N VAL A 3 -26.50 1.67 18.40
CA VAL A 3 -26.60 0.59 19.37
C VAL A 3 -25.97 1.06 20.68
N ASN A 4 -26.76 1.09 21.76
CA ASN A 4 -26.31 1.54 23.07
C ASN A 4 -25.19 0.63 23.59
N ARG A 5 -23.99 1.20 23.86
CA ARG A 5 -22.80 0.49 24.37
C ARG A 5 -23.07 -0.41 25.57
N ARG A 6 -24.01 -0.06 26.43
CA ARG A 6 -24.38 -0.86 27.62
C ARG A 6 -25.19 -2.13 27.27
N ALA A 7 -25.95 -2.13 26.18
CA ALA A 7 -26.66 -3.32 25.69
C ALA A 7 -25.69 -4.34 25.05
N PHE A 8 -24.63 -3.83 24.40
CA PHE A 8 -23.58 -4.66 23.81
C PHE A 8 -22.76 -5.44 24.86
N ILE A 9 -22.46 -4.79 26.01
CA ILE A 9 -21.64 -5.41 27.06
C ILE A 9 -22.41 -6.46 27.88
N LYS A 10 -23.70 -6.33 28.05
CA LYS A 10 -24.52 -7.28 28.84
C LYS A 10 -24.87 -8.58 28.11
N GLY A 11 -24.76 -8.62 26.77
CA GLY A 11 -24.96 -9.84 25.96
C GLY A 11 -23.71 -10.69 25.74
N ALA A 12 -22.56 -10.31 26.31
CA ALA A 12 -21.22 -10.77 25.92
C ALA A 12 -20.59 -11.87 26.77
N LEU A 13 -21.36 -12.62 27.53
CA LEU A 13 -20.85 -13.79 28.27
C LEU A 13 -21.12 -15.08 27.48
N GLY A 14 -20.04 -15.59 26.84
CA GLY A 14 -19.99 -16.91 26.19
C GLY A 14 -20.69 -16.94 24.82
N VAL A 15 -20.13 -17.67 23.86
CA VAL A 15 -20.67 -18.02 22.51
C VAL A 15 -21.51 -16.98 21.76
N GLY A 16 -22.19 -16.06 22.46
CA GLY A 16 -23.07 -15.04 21.89
C GLY A 16 -22.35 -13.87 21.19
N VAL A 17 -21.09 -13.57 21.53
CA VAL A 17 -20.39 -12.37 20.98
C VAL A 17 -20.06 -12.57 19.51
N ILE A 18 -19.56 -13.73 19.14
CA ILE A 18 -19.27 -14.05 17.72
C ILE A 18 -20.58 -14.10 16.93
N GLY A 19 -21.61 -14.73 17.48
CA GLY A 19 -22.93 -14.81 16.84
C GLY A 19 -23.60 -13.45 16.63
N ALA A 20 -23.52 -12.54 17.61
CA ALA A 20 -24.08 -11.19 17.49
C ALA A 20 -23.27 -10.31 16.51
N ALA A 21 -21.94 -10.43 16.50
CA ALA A 21 -21.09 -9.72 15.54
C ALA A 21 -21.32 -10.22 14.11
N ILE A 22 -21.47 -11.52 13.93
CA ILE A 22 -21.82 -12.14 12.63
C ILE A 22 -23.19 -11.63 12.16
N ALA A 23 -24.19 -11.61 13.04
CA ALA A 23 -25.53 -11.14 12.71
C ALA A 23 -25.56 -9.63 12.39
N ALA A 24 -24.72 -8.82 13.03
CA ALA A 24 -24.66 -7.38 12.80
C ALA A 24 -24.09 -6.98 11.42
N GLY A 25 -23.26 -7.86 10.83
CA GLY A 25 -22.69 -7.63 9.48
C GLY A 25 -23.58 -8.12 8.35
N LEU A 26 -24.64 -8.91 8.63
CA LEU A 26 -25.55 -9.40 7.62
C LEU A 26 -26.51 -8.30 7.14
N ILE A 27 -26.50 -8.08 5.84
CA ILE A 27 -27.38 -7.11 5.19
C ILE A 27 -28.13 -7.74 4.02
N LYS A 28 -29.21 -7.10 3.60
CA LYS A 28 -29.95 -7.45 2.39
C LYS A 28 -29.46 -6.60 1.24
N ASN A 29 -29.25 -7.22 0.09
CA ASN A 29 -28.91 -6.49 -1.14
C ASN A 29 -30.13 -5.65 -1.57
N LYS A 30 -29.89 -4.35 -1.77
CA LYS A 30 -30.96 -3.41 -2.18
C LYS A 30 -31.28 -3.49 -3.66
N SER A 31 -30.35 -3.97 -4.48
CA SER A 31 -30.45 -4.02 -5.93
C SER A 31 -29.69 -5.23 -6.48
N PRO A 32 -30.13 -6.48 -6.21
CA PRO A 32 -29.51 -7.63 -6.81
C PRO A 32 -29.65 -7.56 -8.34
N LYS A 33 -28.58 -7.96 -9.06
CA LYS A 33 -28.57 -8.03 -10.52
C LYS A 33 -28.09 -9.41 -10.94
N GLU A 34 -28.71 -9.98 -11.95
CA GLU A 34 -28.21 -11.17 -12.62
C GLU A 34 -26.87 -10.88 -13.28
N VAL A 35 -25.87 -11.73 -13.03
CA VAL A 35 -24.53 -11.58 -13.62
C VAL A 35 -24.60 -11.59 -15.14
N SER A 36 -25.46 -12.41 -15.75
CA SER A 36 -25.66 -12.47 -17.19
C SER A 36 -25.89 -11.10 -17.82
N LYS A 37 -26.67 -10.24 -17.18
CA LYS A 37 -26.94 -8.86 -17.66
C LYS A 37 -25.71 -7.93 -17.54
N LEU A 38 -24.81 -8.19 -16.60
CA LEU A 38 -23.59 -7.43 -16.44
C LEU A 38 -22.50 -7.87 -17.44
N LEU A 39 -22.68 -9.05 -18.05
CA LEU A 39 -21.77 -9.57 -19.06
C LEU A 39 -22.11 -9.11 -20.48
N GLU A 40 -23.30 -8.57 -20.71
CA GLU A 40 -23.78 -8.14 -22.04
C GLU A 40 -22.93 -7.00 -22.62
N THR A 41 -22.40 -6.13 -21.77
CA THR A 41 -21.57 -5.00 -22.18
C THR A 41 -20.16 -5.13 -21.62
N SER A 42 -19.16 -4.97 -22.46
CA SER A 42 -17.78 -4.87 -22.03
C SER A 42 -16.99 -3.90 -22.88
N LEU A 43 -16.16 -3.10 -22.22
CA LEU A 43 -15.12 -2.35 -22.88
C LEU A 43 -13.92 -3.29 -23.11
N GLU A 44 -13.65 -3.61 -24.37
CA GLU A 44 -12.48 -4.40 -24.76
C GLU A 44 -11.49 -3.52 -25.51
N LYS A 45 -10.23 -3.55 -25.07
CA LYS A 45 -9.14 -2.84 -25.74
C LYS A 45 -7.87 -3.68 -25.73
N GLU A 46 -7.01 -3.37 -26.69
CA GLU A 46 -5.69 -3.95 -26.86
C GLU A 46 -4.63 -2.86 -26.85
N THR A 47 -3.48 -3.16 -26.24
CA THR A 47 -2.34 -2.25 -26.17
C THR A 47 -1.03 -3.05 -26.09
N ASP A 48 0.10 -2.42 -26.33
CA ASP A 48 1.39 -3.05 -26.08
C ASP A 48 1.66 -3.17 -24.58
N ILE A 49 1.48 -2.07 -23.86
CA ILE A 49 1.73 -2.01 -22.41
C ILE A 49 0.50 -1.45 -21.68
N LEU A 50 0.00 -2.23 -20.74
CA LEU A 50 -1.02 -1.81 -19.80
C LEU A 50 -0.38 -1.37 -18.49
N VAL A 51 -0.54 -0.10 -18.12
CA VAL A 51 -0.11 0.42 -16.81
C VAL A 51 -1.31 0.50 -15.87
N ILE A 52 -1.23 -0.18 -14.72
CA ILE A 52 -2.30 -0.22 -13.72
C ILE A 52 -1.93 0.62 -12.50
N GLY A 53 -2.59 1.78 -12.35
CA GLY A 53 -2.38 2.76 -11.30
C GLY A 53 -1.75 4.05 -11.81
N GLY A 54 -2.48 5.16 -11.64
CA GLY A 54 -2.15 6.50 -12.12
C GLY A 54 -1.44 7.39 -11.08
N GLY A 55 -0.76 6.77 -10.11
CA GLY A 55 0.16 7.46 -9.22
C GLY A 55 1.46 7.85 -9.94
N ILE A 56 2.41 8.44 -9.20
CA ILE A 56 3.67 8.92 -9.77
C ILE A 56 4.44 7.81 -10.51
N ALA A 57 4.50 6.59 -9.97
CA ALA A 57 5.15 5.45 -10.63
C ALA A 57 4.49 5.11 -11.97
N GLY A 58 3.15 5.04 -12.00
CA GLY A 58 2.43 4.68 -13.22
C GLY A 58 2.55 5.72 -14.31
N VAL A 59 2.54 7.00 -13.94
CA VAL A 59 2.75 8.09 -14.90
C VAL A 59 4.15 8.00 -15.52
N PHE A 60 5.19 7.82 -14.72
CA PHE A 60 6.55 7.66 -15.25
C PHE A 60 6.71 6.39 -16.08
N ALA A 61 6.10 5.27 -15.67
CA ALA A 61 6.09 4.05 -16.45
C ALA A 61 5.45 4.27 -17.84
N ALA A 62 4.29 4.91 -17.87
CA ALA A 62 3.58 5.18 -19.11
C ALA A 62 4.36 6.13 -20.03
N LEU A 63 4.93 7.22 -19.47
CA LEU A 63 5.74 8.18 -20.21
C LEU A 63 6.99 7.53 -20.83
N ARG A 64 7.73 6.73 -20.07
CA ARG A 64 8.93 6.06 -20.57
C ARG A 64 8.61 4.96 -21.59
N ALA A 65 7.57 4.18 -21.36
CA ALA A 65 7.12 3.18 -22.33
C ALA A 65 6.72 3.85 -23.67
N ASN A 66 5.90 4.89 -23.62
CA ASN A 66 5.47 5.65 -24.79
C ASN A 66 6.65 6.29 -25.54
N LYS A 67 7.58 6.94 -24.82
CA LYS A 67 8.81 7.51 -25.39
C LYS A 67 9.66 6.48 -26.13
N ASN A 68 9.63 5.21 -25.69
CA ASN A 68 10.34 4.11 -26.33
C ASN A 68 9.49 3.38 -27.40
N GLY A 69 8.40 3.99 -27.85
CA GLY A 69 7.60 3.54 -29.00
C GLY A 69 6.50 2.53 -28.71
N ALA A 70 6.22 2.23 -27.44
CA ALA A 70 5.10 1.36 -27.09
C ALA A 70 3.76 2.11 -27.16
N ASN A 71 2.71 1.43 -27.64
CA ASN A 71 1.35 1.88 -27.42
C ASN A 71 0.96 1.59 -25.96
N VAL A 72 0.51 2.61 -25.22
CA VAL A 72 0.29 2.51 -23.78
C VAL A 72 -1.13 2.94 -23.43
N ILE A 73 -1.78 2.13 -22.58
CA ILE A 73 -3.00 2.53 -21.88
C ILE A 73 -2.71 2.55 -20.37
N LEU A 74 -3.04 3.67 -19.71
CA LEU A 74 -2.96 3.80 -18.27
C LEU A 74 -4.36 3.73 -17.66
N ILE A 75 -4.57 2.80 -16.72
CA ILE A 75 -5.84 2.63 -16.01
C ILE A 75 -5.66 2.99 -14.54
N ASP A 76 -6.58 3.80 -14.00
CA ASP A 76 -6.61 4.12 -12.58
C ASP A 76 -7.99 3.87 -11.95
N LYS A 77 -7.99 3.29 -10.75
CA LYS A 77 -9.19 3.06 -9.95
C LYS A 77 -9.88 4.35 -9.52
N GLY A 78 -9.12 5.41 -9.32
CA GLY A 78 -9.60 6.75 -9.02
C GLY A 78 -9.33 7.71 -10.17
N SER A 79 -8.41 8.67 -9.94
CA SER A 79 -8.00 9.65 -10.93
C SER A 79 -6.49 9.82 -10.95
N VAL A 80 -5.91 9.89 -12.13
CA VAL A 80 -4.47 10.04 -12.35
C VAL A 80 -3.94 11.28 -11.64
N GLY A 81 -2.88 11.10 -10.85
CA GLY A 81 -2.24 12.14 -10.06
C GLY A 81 -3.04 12.61 -8.83
N ARG A 82 -4.27 12.15 -8.63
CA ARG A 82 -5.14 12.56 -7.53
C ARG A 82 -5.48 11.44 -6.56
N SER A 83 -5.09 10.22 -6.87
CA SER A 83 -5.36 9.02 -6.07
C SER A 83 -4.10 8.56 -5.35
N GLY A 84 -4.27 7.76 -4.29
CA GLY A 84 -3.18 7.15 -3.55
C GLY A 84 -2.33 8.15 -2.77
N LEU A 85 -1.00 7.94 -2.75
CA LEU A 85 -0.04 8.76 -1.99
C LEU A 85 0.45 9.99 -2.73
N THR A 86 0.36 10.02 -4.05
CA THR A 86 0.89 11.11 -4.90
C THR A 86 0.45 12.51 -4.47
N PRO A 87 -0.83 12.77 -4.11
CA PRO A 87 -1.27 14.08 -3.65
C PRO A 87 -0.63 14.54 -2.34
N PHE A 88 -0.09 13.62 -1.57
CA PHE A 88 0.55 13.88 -0.27
C PHE A 88 2.07 13.94 -0.35
N ALA A 89 2.65 13.74 -1.55
CA ALA A 89 4.08 13.86 -1.75
C ALA A 89 4.55 15.30 -1.51
N ASN A 90 5.46 15.47 -0.55
CA ASN A 90 5.97 16.79 -0.16
C ASN A 90 7.45 17.02 -0.55
N GLY A 91 8.12 16.02 -1.10
CA GLY A 91 9.52 16.09 -1.48
C GLY A 91 10.04 14.77 -2.00
N PHE A 92 11.27 14.82 -2.52
CA PHE A 92 12.01 13.67 -3.01
C PHE A 92 13.42 13.69 -2.45
N ALA A 93 14.00 12.54 -2.14
CA ALA A 93 15.43 12.46 -1.96
C ALA A 93 16.09 12.52 -3.32
N VAL A 94 16.97 13.45 -3.45
CA VAL A 94 17.78 13.67 -4.65
C VAL A 94 19.22 13.53 -4.25
N PHE A 95 19.93 12.60 -4.87
CA PHE A 95 21.37 12.49 -4.73
C PHE A 95 22.04 13.49 -5.66
N ASP A 96 22.88 14.36 -5.11
CA ASP A 96 23.58 15.39 -5.87
C ASP A 96 24.99 15.62 -5.31
N GLU A 97 25.99 15.01 -5.96
CA GLU A 97 27.39 15.16 -5.58
C GLU A 97 27.86 16.63 -5.58
N THR A 98 27.26 17.48 -6.42
CA THR A 98 27.61 18.91 -6.47
C THR A 98 27.15 19.66 -5.22
N LYS A 99 26.22 19.07 -4.45
CA LYS A 99 25.75 19.56 -3.14
C LYS A 99 26.44 18.89 -1.97
N GLY A 100 27.40 18.02 -2.24
CA GLY A 100 28.21 17.32 -1.25
C GLY A 100 27.63 16.00 -0.78
N ASP A 101 26.71 15.40 -1.52
CA ASP A 101 26.29 14.02 -1.28
C ASP A 101 27.42 13.06 -1.64
N ASP A 102 27.56 11.99 -0.86
CA ASP A 102 28.59 10.97 -1.03
C ASP A 102 27.97 9.58 -1.03
N ARG A 103 28.28 8.77 -2.04
CA ARG A 103 27.72 7.43 -2.23
C ARG A 103 27.98 6.50 -1.06
N ALA A 104 29.20 6.49 -0.54
CA ALA A 104 29.56 5.63 0.59
C ALA A 104 28.76 5.99 1.82
N THR A 105 28.54 7.28 2.07
CA THR A 105 27.71 7.79 3.16
C THR A 105 26.24 7.36 2.98
N TRP A 106 25.69 7.44 1.78
CA TRP A 106 24.32 7.00 1.52
C TRP A 106 24.16 5.49 1.70
N HIS A 107 25.09 4.67 1.21
CA HIS A 107 25.09 3.22 1.47
C HIS A 107 25.16 2.90 2.95
N LYS A 108 26.09 3.53 3.69
CA LYS A 108 26.23 3.36 5.13
C LYS A 108 24.95 3.73 5.89
N ASN A 109 24.36 4.88 5.56
CA ASN A 109 23.13 5.33 6.20
C ASN A 109 21.96 4.39 5.91
N MET A 110 21.83 3.92 4.67
CA MET A 110 20.79 2.96 4.31
C MET A 110 20.98 1.64 5.05
N ALA A 111 22.19 1.09 5.07
CA ALA A 111 22.50 -0.12 5.82
C ALA A 111 22.17 0.01 7.31
N THR A 112 22.49 1.15 7.91
CA THR A 112 22.20 1.43 9.32
C THR A 112 20.68 1.51 9.57
N ASN A 113 19.93 2.15 8.68
CA ASN A 113 18.48 2.33 8.89
C ASN A 113 17.66 1.08 8.61
N THR A 114 18.18 0.15 7.83
CA THR A 114 17.52 -1.10 7.46
C THR A 114 18.08 -2.32 8.17
N ASP A 115 19.06 -2.10 9.09
CA ASP A 115 19.79 -3.18 9.76
C ASP A 115 20.35 -4.21 8.76
N GLY A 116 20.92 -3.71 7.65
CA GLY A 116 21.55 -4.51 6.61
C GLY A 116 20.58 -5.17 5.60
N ILE A 117 19.27 -5.00 5.76
CA ILE A 117 18.29 -5.59 4.84
C ILE A 117 17.86 -4.57 3.77
N GLN A 118 18.76 -4.22 2.88
CA GLN A 118 18.45 -3.40 1.70
C GLN A 118 18.88 -4.11 0.42
N ARG A 119 18.41 -3.57 -0.70
CA ARG A 119 18.93 -3.88 -2.02
C ARG A 119 19.85 -2.73 -2.45
N THR A 120 21.13 -2.96 -2.38
CA THR A 120 22.15 -1.96 -2.76
C THR A 120 22.00 -1.50 -4.19
N GLU A 121 21.64 -2.39 -5.10
CA GLU A 121 21.42 -2.07 -6.51
C GLU A 121 20.29 -1.04 -6.71
N TYR A 122 19.23 -1.07 -5.90
CA TYR A 122 18.17 -0.06 -5.98
C TYR A 122 18.62 1.29 -5.44
N LEU A 123 19.49 1.30 -4.44
CA LEU A 123 20.06 2.55 -3.93
C LEU A 123 21.02 3.17 -4.95
N ASP A 124 21.83 2.36 -5.64
CA ASP A 124 22.70 2.85 -6.73
C ASP A 124 21.88 3.46 -7.85
N ILE A 125 20.85 2.77 -8.31
CA ILE A 125 19.91 3.29 -9.32
C ILE A 125 19.28 4.62 -8.84
N LEU A 126 18.88 4.70 -7.57
CA LEU A 126 18.33 5.95 -7.02
C LEU A 126 19.33 7.09 -7.07
N MET A 127 20.58 6.84 -6.67
CA MET A 127 21.65 7.85 -6.73
C MET A 127 21.96 8.26 -8.16
N ASP A 128 21.95 7.33 -9.10
CA ASP A 128 22.26 7.62 -10.52
C ASP A 128 21.20 8.49 -11.21
N TYR A 129 19.94 8.31 -10.87
CA TYR A 129 18.83 8.88 -11.67
C TYR A 129 17.90 9.83 -10.91
N SER A 130 17.99 9.94 -9.57
CA SER A 130 17.03 10.74 -8.80
C SER A 130 17.06 12.23 -9.16
N LYS A 131 18.24 12.77 -9.47
CA LYS A 131 18.41 14.17 -9.86
C LYS A 131 17.73 14.46 -11.19
N ASP A 132 17.95 13.63 -12.20
CA ASP A 132 17.35 13.81 -13.53
C ASP A 132 15.82 13.72 -13.47
N ILE A 133 15.28 12.76 -12.73
CA ILE A 133 13.84 12.62 -12.52
C ILE A 133 13.25 13.83 -11.80
N PHE A 134 13.95 14.35 -10.80
CA PHE A 134 13.50 15.54 -10.08
C PHE A 134 13.52 16.78 -10.97
N GLU A 135 14.61 17.01 -11.69
CA GLU A 135 14.75 18.14 -12.62
C GLU A 135 13.70 18.07 -13.75
N GLU A 136 13.40 16.87 -14.24
CA GLU A 136 12.33 16.65 -15.21
C GLU A 136 10.96 17.07 -14.65
N MET A 137 10.61 16.66 -13.43
CA MET A 137 9.36 17.07 -12.78
C MET A 137 9.32 18.58 -12.50
N GLU A 138 10.44 19.18 -12.11
CA GLU A 138 10.55 20.64 -11.93
C GLU A 138 10.32 21.38 -13.25
N SER A 139 10.81 20.84 -14.36
CA SER A 139 10.55 21.42 -15.69
C SER A 139 9.05 21.45 -16.04
N TRP A 140 8.26 20.56 -15.47
CA TRP A 140 6.80 20.56 -15.58
C TRP A 140 6.11 21.49 -14.57
N GLY A 141 6.86 22.07 -13.64
CA GLY A 141 6.36 22.97 -12.60
C GLY A 141 5.85 22.27 -11.34
N ALA A 142 6.37 21.10 -11.01
CA ALA A 142 5.88 20.26 -9.89
C ALA A 142 5.87 20.98 -8.54
N THR A 143 6.92 21.70 -8.19
CA THR A 143 6.99 22.44 -6.91
C THR A 143 6.07 23.67 -6.86
N LYS A 144 5.65 24.20 -8.01
CA LYS A 144 4.78 25.39 -8.09
C LYS A 144 3.30 25.06 -8.01
N VAL A 145 2.86 23.98 -8.67
CA VAL A 145 1.43 23.67 -8.82
C VAL A 145 1.01 22.34 -8.20
N GLY A 146 1.96 21.59 -7.64
CA GLY A 146 1.74 20.28 -7.01
C GLY A 146 1.90 19.09 -7.97
N PHE A 147 2.50 18.03 -7.47
CA PHE A 147 2.89 16.85 -8.25
C PHE A 147 1.73 16.22 -9.01
N GLY A 148 0.60 16.00 -8.35
CA GLY A 148 -0.54 15.33 -8.99
C GLY A 148 -1.06 16.03 -10.24
N LYS A 149 -1.10 17.37 -10.22
CA LYS A 149 -1.57 18.15 -11.38
C LYS A 149 -0.61 18.03 -12.55
N VAL A 150 0.69 18.25 -12.33
CA VAL A 150 1.68 18.22 -13.42
C VAL A 150 1.80 16.84 -14.04
N LEU A 151 1.70 15.78 -13.26
CA LEU A 151 1.70 14.39 -13.76
C LEU A 151 0.52 14.14 -14.71
N ARG A 152 -0.67 14.59 -14.33
CA ARG A 152 -1.86 14.45 -15.18
C ARG A 152 -1.74 15.26 -16.47
N ASP A 153 -1.35 16.53 -16.35
CA ASP A 153 -1.20 17.42 -17.51
C ASP A 153 -0.13 16.87 -18.47
N LYS A 154 0.97 16.34 -17.94
CA LYS A 154 2.05 15.76 -18.75
C LYS A 154 1.61 14.53 -19.53
N ILE A 155 0.95 13.57 -18.88
CA ILE A 155 0.55 12.34 -19.55
C ILE A 155 -0.49 12.61 -20.66
N LEU A 156 -1.38 13.58 -20.44
CA LEU A 156 -2.35 14.01 -21.45
C LEU A 156 -1.66 14.71 -22.64
N SER A 157 -0.62 15.52 -22.37
CA SER A 157 0.12 16.22 -23.44
C SER A 157 0.91 15.28 -24.35
N GLU A 158 1.27 14.08 -23.84
CA GLU A 158 1.95 13.03 -24.62
C GLU A 158 0.97 12.12 -25.39
N GLY A 159 -0.33 12.41 -25.32
CA GLY A 159 -1.37 11.66 -26.04
C GLY A 159 -1.60 10.22 -25.54
N ILE A 160 -1.14 9.89 -24.34
CA ILE A 160 -1.33 8.57 -23.74
C ILE A 160 -2.79 8.42 -23.31
N GLU A 161 -3.42 7.31 -23.70
CA GLU A 161 -4.80 7.02 -23.31
C GLU A 161 -4.91 6.73 -21.82
N ILE A 162 -5.82 7.44 -21.13
CA ILE A 162 -6.14 7.27 -19.72
C ILE A 162 -7.57 6.74 -19.57
N ILE A 163 -7.73 5.69 -18.77
CA ILE A 163 -9.04 5.18 -18.37
C ILE A 163 -9.14 5.25 -16.85
N GLU A 164 -9.87 6.24 -16.36
CA GLU A 164 -10.09 6.49 -14.94
C GLU A 164 -11.35 5.80 -14.42
N ARG A 165 -11.53 5.80 -13.10
CA ARG A 165 -12.71 5.23 -12.43
C ARG A 165 -12.95 3.76 -12.82
N THR A 166 -11.84 3.02 -12.99
CA THR A 166 -11.85 1.63 -13.44
C THR A 166 -10.99 0.76 -12.54
N MET A 167 -11.59 -0.18 -11.86
CA MET A 167 -10.88 -1.14 -11.02
C MET A 167 -10.55 -2.40 -11.83
N LEU A 168 -9.28 -2.67 -12.03
CA LEU A 168 -8.81 -3.97 -12.51
C LEU A 168 -8.63 -4.90 -11.30
N THR A 169 -9.18 -6.10 -11.39
CA THR A 169 -9.26 -7.06 -10.27
C THR A 169 -8.39 -8.29 -10.46
N THR A 170 -8.13 -8.65 -11.72
CA THR A 170 -7.50 -9.92 -12.06
C THR A 170 -6.59 -9.74 -13.28
N LEU A 171 -5.37 -10.27 -13.19
CA LEU A 171 -4.48 -10.42 -14.35
C LEU A 171 -4.92 -11.62 -15.19
N LEU A 172 -4.84 -11.46 -16.49
CA LEU A 172 -5.08 -12.53 -17.46
C LEU A 172 -3.73 -13.24 -17.70
N GLU A 173 -3.73 -14.53 -17.49
CA GLU A 173 -2.52 -15.35 -17.61
C GLU A 173 -2.83 -16.59 -18.46
N LYS A 174 -1.83 -17.00 -19.27
CA LYS A 174 -1.83 -18.25 -20.00
C LYS A 174 -0.41 -18.81 -20.04
N ASP A 175 -0.23 -20.05 -19.61
CA ASP A 175 1.05 -20.78 -19.64
C ASP A 175 2.22 -20.02 -19.00
N GLY A 176 1.94 -19.34 -17.86
CA GLY A 176 2.93 -18.54 -17.12
C GLY A 176 3.23 -17.17 -17.73
N LYS A 177 2.51 -16.77 -18.78
CA LYS A 177 2.67 -15.45 -19.42
C LYS A 177 1.43 -14.59 -19.23
N ILE A 178 1.65 -13.31 -18.97
CA ILE A 178 0.56 -12.33 -18.82
C ILE A 178 0.07 -11.90 -20.19
N GLY A 179 -1.26 -11.90 -20.37
CA GLY A 179 -1.94 -11.43 -21.58
C GLY A 179 -2.82 -10.21 -21.36
N GLY A 180 -2.77 -9.60 -20.17
CA GLY A 180 -3.58 -8.43 -19.87
C GLY A 180 -4.20 -8.44 -18.50
N ALA A 181 -5.31 -7.74 -18.33
CA ALA A 181 -6.05 -7.67 -17.08
C ALA A 181 -7.55 -7.41 -17.31
N ARG A 182 -8.34 -7.65 -16.27
CA ARG A 182 -9.76 -7.37 -16.29
C ARG A 182 -10.26 -6.74 -15.01
N GLY A 183 -11.40 -6.08 -15.17
CA GLY A 183 -12.09 -5.40 -14.10
C GLY A 183 -13.43 -4.82 -14.55
N PHE A 184 -13.81 -3.71 -13.96
CA PHE A 184 -15.08 -3.04 -14.23
C PHE A 184 -14.98 -1.54 -13.98
N LYS A 185 -15.84 -0.77 -14.65
CA LYS A 185 -16.00 0.67 -14.42
C LYS A 185 -16.80 0.93 -13.16
N LEU A 186 -16.33 1.87 -12.34
CA LEU A 186 -16.97 2.22 -11.07
C LEU A 186 -18.27 3.02 -11.23
N ASP A 187 -18.46 3.64 -12.38
CA ASP A 187 -19.62 4.49 -12.61
C ASP A 187 -20.79 3.77 -13.33
N SER A 188 -20.49 2.71 -14.11
CA SER A 188 -21.48 2.00 -14.92
C SER A 188 -21.59 0.50 -14.64
N GLU A 189 -20.67 -0.09 -13.88
CA GLU A 189 -20.53 -1.54 -13.72
C GLU A 189 -20.17 -2.28 -15.04
N GLU A 190 -19.85 -1.56 -16.10
CA GLU A 190 -19.42 -2.16 -17.37
C GLU A 190 -18.15 -2.98 -17.15
N ALA A 191 -18.14 -4.22 -17.63
CA ALA A 191 -16.94 -5.04 -17.59
C ALA A 191 -15.83 -4.43 -18.46
N VAL A 192 -14.58 -4.58 -18.03
CA VAL A 192 -13.41 -4.08 -18.76
C VAL A 192 -12.45 -5.25 -18.99
N VAL A 193 -12.06 -5.45 -20.25
CA VAL A 193 -11.04 -6.43 -20.67
C VAL A 193 -9.94 -5.68 -21.40
N MET A 194 -8.75 -5.77 -20.86
CA MET A 194 -7.56 -5.15 -21.45
C MET A 194 -6.59 -6.25 -21.85
N LYS A 195 -6.37 -6.44 -23.14
CA LYS A 195 -5.34 -7.33 -23.68
C LYS A 195 -4.05 -6.54 -23.83
N ALA A 196 -2.94 -7.09 -23.36
CA ALA A 196 -1.65 -6.41 -23.42
C ALA A 196 -0.50 -7.41 -23.49
N LYS A 197 0.57 -7.05 -24.20
CA LYS A 197 1.82 -7.85 -24.25
C LYS A 197 2.57 -7.81 -22.92
N SER A 198 2.44 -6.70 -22.19
CA SER A 198 3.03 -6.51 -20.87
C SER A 198 2.12 -5.70 -19.96
N VAL A 199 2.15 -6.01 -18.65
CA VAL A 199 1.40 -5.28 -17.62
C VAL A 199 2.37 -4.75 -16.57
N ILE A 200 2.31 -3.46 -16.28
CA ILE A 200 3.08 -2.80 -15.22
C ILE A 200 2.15 -2.47 -14.07
N LEU A 201 2.41 -3.07 -12.90
CA LEU A 201 1.62 -2.84 -11.69
C LEU A 201 2.17 -1.64 -10.90
N CYS A 202 1.42 -0.55 -10.88
CA CYS A 202 1.72 0.68 -10.14
C CYS A 202 0.61 1.05 -9.15
N THR A 203 -0.04 0.05 -8.57
CA THR A 203 -1.26 0.19 -7.76
C THR A 203 -1.04 0.74 -6.36
N GLY A 204 0.19 1.05 -6.01
CA GLY A 204 0.56 1.55 -4.68
C GLY A 204 0.57 0.48 -3.60
N ALA A 205 0.86 0.90 -2.38
CA ALA A 205 0.97 0.04 -1.20
C ALA A 205 -0.41 -0.23 -0.55
N GLY A 206 -0.42 -1.01 0.52
CA GLY A 206 -1.55 -1.16 1.41
C GLY A 206 -1.32 -0.48 2.74
N ALA A 207 -2.35 0.15 3.24
CA ALA A 207 -2.31 0.77 4.53
C ALA A 207 -3.26 0.04 5.49
N PHE A 208 -2.69 -0.78 6.35
CA PHE A 208 -3.40 -1.23 7.55
C PHE A 208 -3.37 -0.10 8.58
N LYS A 209 -4.07 0.98 8.28
CA LYS A 209 -4.12 2.21 9.08
C LYS A 209 -5.55 2.47 9.54
N PRO A 210 -5.75 3.14 10.70
CA PRO A 210 -7.09 3.49 11.16
C PRO A 210 -7.80 4.43 10.19
N ASN A 211 -9.13 4.44 10.27
CA ASN A 211 -9.92 5.39 9.51
C ASN A 211 -9.54 6.82 9.88
N GLY A 212 -9.44 7.68 8.86
CA GLY A 212 -9.02 9.06 9.02
C GLY A 212 -7.52 9.28 8.83
N PHE A 213 -6.68 8.24 8.80
CA PHE A 213 -5.31 8.36 8.37
C PHE A 213 -5.26 8.66 6.87
N GLN A 214 -4.35 9.54 6.43
CA GLN A 214 -4.33 10.04 5.04
C GLN A 214 -4.28 8.95 3.96
N VAL A 215 -3.71 7.80 4.30
CA VAL A 215 -3.51 6.68 3.38
C VAL A 215 -4.28 5.42 3.80
N CYS A 216 -5.29 5.56 4.64
CA CYS A 216 -6.07 4.41 5.16
C CYS A 216 -6.87 3.66 4.09
N SER A 217 -7.00 4.21 2.90
CA SER A 217 -7.75 3.64 1.78
C SER A 217 -6.91 2.81 0.81
N LEU A 218 -5.62 2.64 1.06
CA LEU A 218 -4.75 1.81 0.22
C LEU A 218 -4.99 0.32 0.51
N THR A 219 -5.12 -0.49 -0.54
CA THR A 219 -5.69 -1.84 -0.46
C THR A 219 -4.79 -2.97 -0.97
N ASN A 220 -3.55 -2.68 -1.41
CA ASN A 220 -2.59 -3.66 -1.94
C ASN A 220 -3.14 -4.48 -3.14
N ASP A 221 -3.87 -3.85 -4.03
CA ASP A 221 -4.52 -4.56 -5.13
C ASP A 221 -3.49 -5.28 -6.03
N GLY A 222 -2.37 -4.63 -6.35
CA GLY A 222 -1.32 -5.21 -7.19
C GLY A 222 -0.65 -6.43 -6.56
N ASP A 223 -0.33 -6.37 -5.27
CA ASP A 223 0.26 -7.51 -4.55
C ASP A 223 -0.69 -8.73 -4.57
N ALA A 224 -1.99 -8.47 -4.37
CA ALA A 224 -2.99 -9.53 -4.41
C ALA A 224 -3.13 -10.11 -5.83
N MET A 225 -3.13 -9.27 -6.87
CA MET A 225 -3.18 -9.72 -8.26
C MET A 225 -1.94 -10.54 -8.63
N ALA A 226 -0.75 -10.03 -8.30
CA ALA A 226 0.52 -10.72 -8.57
C ALA A 226 0.59 -12.08 -7.88
N TYR A 227 0.23 -12.13 -6.58
CA TYR A 227 0.24 -13.39 -5.84
C TYR A 227 -0.73 -14.44 -6.42
N ARG A 228 -1.93 -14.03 -6.86
CA ARG A 228 -2.93 -14.95 -7.41
C ARG A 228 -2.44 -15.69 -8.66
N ILE A 229 -1.59 -15.07 -9.45
CA ILE A 229 -0.97 -15.66 -10.65
C ILE A 229 0.41 -16.29 -10.39
N GLY A 230 0.79 -16.50 -9.11
CA GLY A 230 2.04 -17.14 -8.74
C GLY A 230 3.25 -16.20 -8.57
N GLY A 231 3.03 -14.90 -8.58
CA GLY A 231 4.07 -13.91 -8.28
C GLY A 231 4.61 -14.06 -6.86
N LYS A 232 5.90 -13.79 -6.68
CA LYS A 232 6.59 -13.82 -5.39
C LYS A 232 6.47 -12.47 -4.71
N ILE A 233 6.03 -12.46 -3.46
CA ILE A 233 5.86 -11.26 -2.64
C ILE A 233 6.87 -11.27 -1.50
N SER A 234 7.49 -10.12 -1.20
CA SER A 234 8.46 -10.01 -0.10
C SER A 234 8.22 -8.77 0.75
N GLY A 235 8.85 -8.74 1.94
CA GLY A 235 8.85 -7.58 2.84
C GLY A 235 7.53 -7.36 3.60
N LYS A 236 6.62 -8.34 3.63
CA LYS A 236 5.32 -8.20 4.29
C LYS A 236 5.39 -8.15 5.82
N GLU A 237 6.45 -8.62 6.44
CA GLU A 237 6.69 -8.52 7.87
C GLU A 237 7.02 -7.10 8.33
N PHE A 238 7.54 -6.26 7.46
CA PHE A 238 7.86 -4.87 7.77
C PHE A 238 6.60 -3.99 7.76
N VAL A 239 6.64 -2.93 8.54
CA VAL A 239 5.53 -1.97 8.66
C VAL A 239 6.03 -0.56 8.43
N ASP A 240 5.16 0.30 7.95
CA ASP A 240 5.42 1.72 7.94
C ASP A 240 5.29 2.27 9.36
N THR A 241 6.35 2.88 9.86
CA THR A 241 6.49 3.38 11.22
C THR A 241 5.94 4.78 11.45
N HIS A 242 4.95 5.17 10.70
CA HIS A 242 4.25 6.41 10.99
C HIS A 242 3.41 6.26 12.27
N PHE A 243 3.69 7.13 13.22
CA PHE A 243 3.03 7.16 14.51
C PHE A 243 1.53 7.46 14.42
N THR A 244 0.72 6.76 15.20
CA THR A 244 -0.74 6.89 15.20
C THR A 244 -1.35 7.35 16.53
N GLY A 245 -0.55 7.79 17.50
CA GLY A 245 -1.00 8.19 18.84
C GLY A 245 -1.05 7.07 19.87
N SER A 246 -0.89 7.42 21.13
CA SER A 246 -0.62 6.48 22.22
C SER A 246 -1.83 5.66 22.65
N ASP A 247 -3.01 6.26 22.74
CA ASP A 247 -4.17 5.64 23.38
C ASP A 247 -5.28 5.28 22.42
N ASN A 248 -5.27 5.86 21.25
CA ASN A 248 -6.33 5.67 20.30
C ASN A 248 -5.75 5.32 18.92
N PRO A 249 -5.87 4.06 18.49
CA PRO A 249 -5.46 3.65 17.13
C PRO A 249 -6.22 4.40 16.02
N GLY A 250 -7.28 5.13 16.37
CA GLY A 250 -7.96 6.05 15.49
C GLY A 250 -7.41 7.48 15.52
N TYR A 251 -6.37 7.76 16.31
CA TYR A 251 -5.73 9.07 16.30
C TYR A 251 -4.94 9.23 15.01
N CYS A 252 -5.48 10.05 14.17
CA CYS A 252 -4.99 10.27 12.83
C CYS A 252 -3.89 11.30 12.77
N TRP A 253 -2.99 11.10 11.84
CA TRP A 253 -2.06 12.11 11.36
C TRP A 253 -2.71 13.43 10.90
N GLY A 254 -4.06 13.49 10.78
CA GLY A 254 -4.76 14.71 10.42
C GLY A 254 -4.40 15.94 11.26
N ASN A 255 -4.06 15.71 12.52
CA ASN A 255 -3.73 16.77 13.47
C ASN A 255 -2.21 17.01 13.66
N TRP A 256 -1.33 16.25 13.02
CA TRP A 256 0.11 16.40 13.26
C TRP A 256 0.65 17.77 12.84
N LYS A 257 0.07 18.40 11.83
CA LYS A 257 0.45 19.79 11.45
C LYS A 257 0.19 20.78 12.56
N ASP A 258 -0.91 20.61 13.29
CA ASP A 258 -1.24 21.48 14.42
C ASP A 258 -0.41 21.13 15.63
N GLN A 259 -0.10 19.86 15.85
CA GLN A 259 0.79 19.40 16.91
C GLN A 259 2.24 19.88 16.69
N TRP A 260 2.72 19.93 15.46
CA TRP A 260 4.00 20.54 15.11
C TRP A 260 4.03 22.06 15.41
N LYS A 261 2.92 22.76 15.15
CA LYS A 261 2.77 24.20 15.43
C LYS A 261 2.68 24.50 16.92
N THR A 262 2.07 23.62 17.70
CA THR A 262 1.80 23.84 19.13
C THR A 262 2.93 23.35 20.04
N GLY A 263 3.97 22.74 19.49
CA GLY A 263 5.10 22.20 20.30
C GLY A 263 4.70 21.05 21.24
N ILE A 264 3.53 20.46 21.07
CA ILE A 264 3.01 19.38 21.92
C ILE A 264 3.69 18.04 21.62
N MET A 265 4.45 17.93 20.52
CA MET A 265 5.15 16.70 20.19
C MET A 265 6.60 16.75 20.65
N LYS A 266 6.84 16.33 21.88
CA LYS A 266 8.20 16.11 22.40
C LYS A 266 8.49 14.62 22.45
N VAL A 267 9.64 14.22 21.95
CA VAL A 267 10.25 12.92 22.24
C VAL A 267 11.39 13.19 23.20
N GLU A 268 11.28 12.76 24.44
CA GLU A 268 12.48 12.65 25.27
C GLU A 268 13.43 11.68 24.59
N LYS A 269 14.69 12.12 24.42
CA LYS A 269 15.72 11.30 23.77
C LYS A 269 15.93 10.01 24.57
N GLY A 270 15.31 8.94 24.08
CA GLY A 270 15.82 7.61 24.32
C GLY A 270 17.06 7.36 23.47
N PRO A 271 17.75 6.24 23.62
CA PRO A 271 18.86 5.86 22.76
C PRO A 271 18.44 6.01 21.30
N GLU A 272 19.33 6.52 20.50
CA GLU A 272 19.13 6.93 19.10
C GLU A 272 18.17 6.00 18.36
N ALA A 273 16.91 6.41 18.30
CA ALA A 273 15.86 5.59 17.75
C ALA A 273 15.50 6.12 16.37
N ASN A 274 15.90 5.41 15.36
CA ASN A 274 15.46 5.61 14.00
C ASN A 274 14.25 4.70 13.73
N GLY A 275 13.18 5.25 13.12
CA GLY A 275 12.04 4.45 12.72
C GLY A 275 11.35 3.69 13.86
N MET A 276 11.49 2.36 13.89
CA MET A 276 10.83 1.49 14.87
C MET A 276 11.22 1.81 16.32
N GLY A 277 12.44 2.28 16.58
CA GLY A 277 12.87 2.68 17.92
C GLY A 277 12.06 3.86 18.46
N LEU A 278 11.65 4.79 17.60
CA LEU A 278 10.77 5.89 17.97
C LEU A 278 9.38 5.38 18.38
N ASP A 279 8.77 4.53 17.56
CA ASP A 279 7.46 3.93 17.84
C ASP A 279 7.49 3.07 19.10
N LEU A 280 8.57 2.33 19.32
CA LEU A 280 8.77 1.50 20.50
C LEU A 280 8.91 2.35 21.79
N ASN A 281 9.67 3.44 21.75
CA ASN A 281 9.78 4.37 22.85
C ASN A 281 8.43 5.01 23.19
N MET A 282 7.65 5.38 22.20
CA MET A 282 6.32 5.94 22.40
C MET A 282 5.36 4.92 23.02
N TYR A 283 5.43 3.66 22.58
CA TYR A 283 4.67 2.57 23.18
C TYR A 283 5.03 2.36 24.65
N HIS A 284 6.32 2.31 24.99
CA HIS A 284 6.76 2.14 26.37
C HIS A 284 6.39 3.32 27.25
N ASN A 285 6.51 4.55 26.76
CA ASN A 285 6.09 5.74 27.50
C ASN A 285 4.58 5.75 27.75
N ALA A 286 3.77 5.39 26.76
CA ALA A 286 2.33 5.29 26.91
C ALA A 286 1.95 4.23 27.97
N HIS A 287 2.61 3.07 27.97
CA HIS A 287 2.38 2.00 28.95
C HIS A 287 2.87 2.36 30.37
N ALA A 288 3.88 3.21 30.47
CA ALA A 288 4.34 3.76 31.76
C ALA A 288 3.45 4.88 32.31
N GLY A 289 2.40 5.27 31.59
CA GLY A 289 1.50 6.35 31.98
C GLY A 289 2.03 7.75 31.67
N ASN A 290 3.12 7.85 30.91
CA ASN A 290 3.71 9.13 30.46
C ASN A 290 2.95 9.63 29.22
N ILE A 291 1.72 10.06 29.39
CA ILE A 291 0.84 10.56 28.32
C ILE A 291 0.48 12.02 28.57
N PRO A 292 0.37 12.82 27.51
CA PRO A 292 0.49 12.49 26.08
C PRO A 292 1.93 12.20 25.67
N VAL A 293 2.12 11.15 24.88
CA VAL A 293 3.41 10.90 24.24
C VAL A 293 3.52 11.85 23.05
N THR A 294 4.51 12.71 23.09
CA THR A 294 4.64 13.79 22.11
C THR A 294 5.90 13.60 21.27
N MET A 295 5.77 13.80 19.96
CA MET A 295 6.86 13.80 18.99
C MET A 295 7.10 15.23 18.48
N GLY A 296 8.28 15.77 18.60
CA GLY A 296 8.58 17.10 18.06
C GLY A 296 10.07 17.38 17.91
N PRO A 297 10.43 18.43 17.16
CA PRO A 297 11.81 18.90 17.16
C PRO A 297 12.21 19.28 18.60
N PRO A 298 13.51 19.14 18.95
CA PRO A 298 14.01 19.58 20.25
C PRO A 298 13.60 21.04 20.48
N GLU A 299 13.25 21.39 21.71
CA GLU A 299 12.75 22.70 22.09
C GLU A 299 13.49 23.84 21.37
N ARG A 300 12.79 24.51 20.46
CA ARG A 300 13.04 25.94 20.30
C ARG A 300 12.36 26.58 21.50
N GLU A 301 13.14 27.18 22.39
CA GLU A 301 12.59 28.09 23.39
C GLU A 301 11.62 29.03 22.66
N LEU A 302 10.34 28.89 22.95
CA LEU A 302 9.35 29.86 22.58
C LEU A 302 9.66 31.11 23.44
N LYS A 303 10.66 31.87 23.02
CA LYS A 303 10.79 33.25 23.45
C LYS A 303 9.57 33.96 22.91
N GLY A 304 8.68 34.32 23.81
CA GLY A 304 7.50 35.07 23.49
C GLY A 304 7.85 36.30 22.68
N ASN A 305 7.31 36.34 21.47
CA ASN A 305 7.03 37.55 20.74
C ASN A 305 5.56 37.49 20.34
N GLU A 306 4.76 38.08 21.19
CA GLU A 306 3.45 38.54 20.77
C GLU A 306 3.66 39.56 19.63
N GLY A 307 3.22 39.23 18.43
CA GLY A 307 3.02 40.23 17.40
C GLY A 307 3.58 40.03 16.00
N GLU A 308 4.14 38.88 15.64
CA GLU A 308 4.52 38.69 14.22
C GLU A 308 3.58 37.69 13.54
N LYS A 309 2.88 38.17 12.51
CA LYS A 309 2.15 37.37 11.54
C LYS A 309 3.09 36.28 11.01
N SER A 310 2.70 35.03 11.14
CA SER A 310 3.46 33.89 10.63
C SER A 310 3.68 34.06 9.13
N ASP A 311 4.87 34.49 8.76
CA ASP A 311 5.40 34.35 7.44
C ASP A 311 5.59 32.85 7.17
N ASP A 312 5.07 32.40 6.05
CA ASP A 312 5.01 30.98 5.63
C ASP A 312 6.41 30.48 5.18
N ARG A 313 7.45 30.85 5.91
CA ARG A 313 8.79 30.36 5.71
C ARG A 313 8.93 29.01 6.40
N ARG A 314 9.03 27.96 5.58
CA ARG A 314 9.63 26.70 5.98
C ARG A 314 10.92 27.00 6.73
N PRO A 315 11.24 26.30 7.84
CA PRO A 315 12.55 26.46 8.44
C PRO A 315 13.61 26.28 7.34
N GLU A 316 14.52 27.21 7.23
CA GLU A 316 15.75 27.08 6.44
C GLU A 316 16.56 25.93 7.07
N GLY A 317 16.39 24.78 6.58
CA GLY A 317 17.02 23.56 6.97
C GLY A 317 16.29 22.46 6.22
N GLY A 318 16.76 22.18 5.01
CA GLY A 318 16.48 20.91 4.36
C GLY A 318 16.78 19.76 5.33
N PRO A 319 16.34 18.53 5.03
CA PRO A 319 16.66 17.36 5.85
C PRO A 319 18.18 17.38 6.16
N PRO A 320 18.58 16.97 7.37
CA PRO A 320 20.00 16.98 7.74
C PRO A 320 20.80 16.30 6.63
N LYS A 321 21.95 16.93 6.23
CA LYS A 321 22.86 16.34 5.26
C LYS A 321 23.14 14.89 5.67
N GLY A 322 22.91 13.95 4.75
CA GLY A 322 23.12 12.52 5.00
C GLY A 322 21.93 11.74 5.56
N LYS A 323 20.70 12.28 5.57
CA LYS A 323 19.52 11.43 5.77
C LYS A 323 19.31 10.54 4.56
N PRO A 324 19.18 9.21 4.75
CA PRO A 324 18.81 8.33 3.65
C PRO A 324 17.43 8.71 3.13
N PRO A 325 17.16 8.44 1.84
CA PRO A 325 15.86 8.65 1.26
C PRO A 325 14.79 7.85 1.99
N GLY A 326 13.64 8.44 2.24
CA GLY A 326 12.46 7.72 2.66
C GLY A 326 11.95 6.81 1.54
N MET A 327 11.17 5.77 1.85
CA MET A 327 10.71 4.77 0.88
C MET A 327 9.85 5.33 -0.29
N GLY A 328 9.34 6.57 -0.19
CA GLY A 328 8.54 7.22 -1.24
C GLY A 328 9.35 7.77 -2.41
N GLU A 329 10.63 7.89 -2.27
CA GLU A 329 11.47 8.71 -3.14
C GLU A 329 12.01 7.97 -4.37
N GLY A 330 12.10 6.64 -4.31
CA GLY A 330 12.40 5.78 -5.45
C GLY A 330 11.20 5.45 -6.36
N VAL A 331 10.01 5.88 -5.99
CA VAL A 331 8.77 5.47 -6.69
C VAL A 331 8.70 5.97 -8.15
N PRO A 332 9.00 7.24 -8.48
CA PRO A 332 8.98 7.68 -9.88
C PRO A 332 10.05 6.98 -10.72
N LEU A 333 11.21 6.73 -10.14
CA LEU A 333 12.31 6.03 -10.79
C LEU A 333 11.95 4.57 -11.10
N GLY A 334 11.40 3.85 -10.11
CA GLY A 334 10.93 2.49 -10.31
C GLY A 334 9.89 2.38 -11.44
N GLY A 335 9.00 3.37 -11.54
CA GLY A 335 8.06 3.49 -12.65
C GLY A 335 8.77 3.72 -13.99
N ALA A 336 9.70 4.67 -14.05
CA ALA A 336 10.44 4.97 -15.26
C ALA A 336 11.17 3.74 -15.82
N LEU A 337 11.94 3.07 -14.97
CA LEU A 337 12.65 1.83 -15.35
C LEU A 337 11.71 0.71 -15.80
N ALA A 338 10.59 0.53 -15.10
CA ALA A 338 9.59 -0.46 -15.50
C ALA A 338 9.01 -0.16 -16.88
N GLY A 339 8.79 1.11 -17.22
CA GLY A 339 8.36 1.53 -18.54
C GLY A 339 9.39 1.27 -19.64
N GLU A 340 10.66 1.54 -19.39
CA GLU A 340 11.77 1.29 -20.33
C GLU A 340 11.95 -0.22 -20.56
N VAL A 341 12.03 -1.00 -19.50
CA VAL A 341 12.16 -2.47 -19.57
C VAL A 341 10.94 -3.10 -20.22
N GLY A 342 9.73 -2.60 -19.92
CA GLY A 342 8.50 -3.04 -20.56
C GLY A 342 8.51 -2.81 -22.06
N ALA A 343 8.96 -1.65 -22.51
CA ALA A 343 9.08 -1.33 -23.93
C ALA A 343 10.13 -2.20 -24.65
N GLU A 344 11.20 -2.61 -23.96
CA GLU A 344 12.15 -3.58 -24.52
C GLU A 344 11.56 -5.00 -24.58
N TYR A 345 10.86 -5.40 -23.52
CA TYR A 345 10.23 -6.71 -23.41
C TYR A 345 9.24 -6.99 -24.55
N ILE A 346 8.40 -6.02 -24.92
CA ILE A 346 7.37 -6.20 -25.95
C ILE A 346 7.94 -6.39 -27.37
N LYS A 347 9.19 -6.02 -27.64
CA LYS A 347 9.83 -6.23 -28.93
C LYS A 347 10.00 -7.71 -29.30
N ASN A 348 10.10 -8.55 -28.28
CA ASN A 348 10.34 -9.99 -28.40
C ASN A 348 9.21 -10.86 -27.84
N ASN A 349 8.08 -10.25 -27.47
CA ASN A 349 6.94 -10.96 -26.89
C ASN A 349 5.64 -10.49 -27.51
N ASP A 350 4.92 -11.45 -28.04
CA ASP A 350 3.60 -11.23 -28.67
C ASP A 350 2.48 -11.24 -27.65
N LEU A 351 1.33 -10.72 -28.06
CA LEU A 351 0.09 -10.78 -27.28
C LEU A 351 -0.31 -12.23 -27.04
N GLN A 352 -0.70 -12.55 -25.81
CA GLN A 352 -1.18 -13.88 -25.46
C GLN A 352 -2.64 -14.04 -25.87
N ASP A 353 -2.95 -15.13 -26.54
CA ASP A 353 -4.31 -15.50 -26.90
C ASP A 353 -5.05 -16.08 -25.67
N ILE A 354 -5.72 -15.23 -24.91
CA ILE A 354 -6.55 -15.62 -23.77
C ILE A 354 -7.92 -16.02 -24.27
N SER A 355 -8.36 -17.24 -23.96
CA SER A 355 -9.66 -17.73 -24.45
C SER A 355 -10.84 -16.94 -23.88
N ASP A 356 -11.88 -16.74 -24.69
CA ASP A 356 -13.13 -16.11 -24.25
C ASP A 356 -13.76 -16.84 -23.07
N LYS A 357 -13.60 -18.15 -22.99
CA LYS A 357 -14.05 -18.93 -21.84
C LYS A 357 -13.38 -18.47 -20.56
N THR A 358 -12.04 -18.39 -20.52
CA THR A 358 -11.29 -17.89 -19.37
C THR A 358 -11.73 -16.48 -19.01
N ILE A 359 -11.93 -15.67 -20.01
CA ILE A 359 -12.44 -14.32 -19.86
C ILE A 359 -13.83 -14.33 -19.20
N ASN A 360 -14.74 -15.10 -19.60
CA ASN A 360 -16.10 -15.14 -19.07
C ASN A 360 -16.17 -15.75 -17.67
N ASP A 361 -15.46 -16.85 -17.42
CA ASP A 361 -15.40 -17.48 -16.08
C ASP A 361 -14.93 -16.47 -15.00
N ILE A 362 -13.91 -15.67 -15.34
CA ILE A 362 -13.43 -14.60 -14.43
C ILE A 362 -14.50 -13.49 -14.31
N LYS A 363 -15.29 -13.15 -15.37
CA LYS A 363 -16.41 -12.17 -15.32
C LYS A 363 -17.46 -12.61 -14.32
N GLU A 364 -17.87 -13.82 -14.38
CA GLU A 364 -18.88 -14.37 -13.49
C GLU A 364 -18.42 -14.27 -12.04
N GLU A 365 -17.18 -14.70 -11.74
CA GLU A 365 -16.61 -14.58 -10.38
C GLU A 365 -16.52 -13.13 -9.90
N MET A 366 -16.15 -12.21 -10.79
CA MET A 366 -16.00 -10.79 -10.45
C MET A 366 -17.34 -10.17 -10.05
N PHE A 367 -18.42 -10.47 -10.77
CA PHE A 367 -19.75 -9.91 -10.52
C PHE A 367 -20.61 -10.74 -9.56
N ALA A 368 -20.25 -11.95 -9.19
CA ALA A 368 -21.03 -12.80 -8.28
C ALA A 368 -21.55 -12.09 -7.01
N PRO A 369 -20.84 -11.15 -6.38
CA PRO A 369 -21.38 -10.40 -5.24
C PRO A 369 -22.64 -9.57 -5.55
N ARG A 370 -22.92 -9.28 -6.81
CA ARG A 370 -24.12 -8.54 -7.24
C ARG A 370 -25.39 -9.37 -7.22
N GLU A 371 -25.28 -10.68 -7.39
CA GLU A 371 -26.43 -11.60 -7.38
C GLU A 371 -26.93 -11.96 -5.99
N LEU A 372 -26.04 -11.91 -5.00
CA LEU A 372 -26.38 -12.36 -3.65
C LEU A 372 -27.49 -11.49 -3.05
N GLU A 373 -28.62 -12.11 -2.65
CA GLU A 373 -29.74 -11.41 -1.98
C GLU A 373 -29.41 -11.01 -0.55
N LYS A 374 -28.62 -11.81 0.14
CA LYS A 374 -28.17 -11.60 1.53
C LYS A 374 -26.70 -11.94 1.67
N GLY A 375 -26.01 -11.19 2.51
CA GLY A 375 -24.62 -11.47 2.83
C GLY A 375 -24.04 -10.40 3.73
N TYR A 376 -22.73 -10.35 3.81
CA TYR A 376 -22.04 -9.40 4.68
C TYR A 376 -21.74 -8.10 3.96
N ASP A 377 -21.87 -6.99 4.70
CA ASP A 377 -21.41 -5.68 4.25
C ASP A 377 -19.88 -5.68 4.14
N PRO A 378 -19.29 -5.41 2.97
CA PRO A 378 -17.84 -5.37 2.82
C PRO A 378 -17.17 -4.30 3.69
N ALA A 379 -17.84 -3.18 3.95
CA ALA A 379 -17.32 -2.15 4.86
C ALA A 379 -17.23 -2.66 6.30
N TRP A 380 -18.21 -3.46 6.74
CA TRP A 380 -18.17 -4.10 8.04
C TRP A 380 -17.04 -5.13 8.13
N VAL A 381 -16.86 -5.98 7.11
CA VAL A 381 -15.76 -6.97 7.07
C VAL A 381 -14.41 -6.27 7.10
N THR A 382 -14.24 -5.18 6.33
CA THR A 382 -13.03 -4.34 6.36
C THR A 382 -12.78 -3.77 7.75
N GLN A 383 -13.81 -3.32 8.45
CA GLN A 383 -13.70 -2.83 9.82
C GLN A 383 -13.21 -3.93 10.77
N MET A 384 -13.78 -5.13 10.68
CA MET A 384 -13.36 -6.29 11.49
C MET A 384 -11.91 -6.69 11.19
N LEU A 385 -11.51 -6.69 9.92
CA LEU A 385 -10.12 -6.90 9.52
C LEU A 385 -9.21 -5.86 10.18
N LYS A 386 -9.55 -4.59 10.09
CA LYS A 386 -8.75 -3.50 10.68
C LYS A 386 -8.65 -3.63 12.19
N PHE A 387 -9.72 -3.96 12.89
CA PHE A 387 -9.67 -4.20 14.33
C PHE A 387 -8.76 -5.36 14.75
N ASN A 388 -8.51 -6.32 13.87
CA ASN A 388 -7.63 -7.46 14.16
C ASN A 388 -6.17 -7.24 13.73
N THR A 389 -5.89 -6.33 12.81
CA THR A 389 -4.55 -6.14 12.22
C THR A 389 -3.87 -4.85 12.63
N ILE A 390 -4.63 -3.78 12.92
CA ILE A 390 -4.09 -2.46 13.25
C ILE A 390 -3.66 -2.31 14.72
N PRO A 391 -4.25 -3.00 15.73
CA PRO A 391 -3.83 -2.79 17.10
C PRO A 391 -2.32 -2.82 17.26
N TYR A 392 -1.78 -1.87 18.00
CA TYR A 392 -0.36 -1.65 18.17
C TYR A 392 0.41 -2.92 18.57
N TYR A 393 -0.21 -3.70 19.45
CA TYR A 393 0.32 -4.97 19.93
C TYR A 393 0.24 -6.14 18.91
N VAL A 394 -0.29 -5.90 17.71
CA VAL A 394 -0.28 -6.85 16.58
C VAL A 394 0.60 -6.31 15.46
N LEU A 395 0.41 -5.03 15.10
CA LEU A 395 1.06 -4.45 13.91
C LEU A 395 2.52 -4.08 14.17
N TYR A 396 2.81 -3.48 15.32
CA TYR A 396 4.12 -2.93 15.67
C TYR A 396 4.86 -3.79 16.69
N ILE A 397 4.31 -3.95 17.88
CA ILE A 397 4.92 -4.71 18.97
C ILE A 397 4.40 -6.16 18.91
N LYS A 398 5.06 -6.95 18.09
CA LYS A 398 4.61 -8.29 17.73
C LYS A 398 5.03 -9.31 18.78
N LYS A 399 4.17 -10.32 18.97
CA LYS A 399 4.45 -11.48 19.80
C LYS A 399 3.71 -12.68 19.26
N GLU A 400 4.29 -13.86 19.32
CA GLU A 400 3.79 -15.07 18.66
C GLU A 400 2.30 -15.32 18.91
N TYR A 401 1.88 -15.34 20.18
CA TYR A 401 0.48 -15.66 20.51
C TYR A 401 -0.52 -14.60 20.01
N ARG A 402 -0.11 -13.30 19.97
CA ARG A 402 -0.94 -12.20 19.44
C ARG A 402 -1.08 -12.32 17.93
N LEU A 403 0.02 -12.61 17.24
CA LEU A 403 0.04 -12.82 15.78
C LEU A 403 -0.79 -14.05 15.40
N LYS A 404 -0.65 -15.17 16.16
CA LYS A 404 -1.45 -16.38 15.94
C LYS A 404 -2.95 -16.14 16.13
N ALA A 405 -3.34 -15.41 17.17
CA ALA A 405 -4.73 -15.04 17.40
C ALA A 405 -5.29 -14.17 16.27
N ALA A 406 -4.55 -13.14 15.86
CA ALA A 406 -4.94 -12.28 14.75
C ALA A 406 -5.04 -13.09 13.44
N LEU A 407 -4.08 -13.97 13.16
CA LEU A 407 -4.08 -14.81 11.95
C LEU A 407 -5.32 -15.72 11.92
N LYS A 408 -5.68 -16.36 13.04
CA LYS A 408 -6.89 -17.19 13.10
C LYS A 408 -8.17 -16.43 12.82
N ASN A 409 -8.27 -15.17 13.27
CA ASN A 409 -9.39 -14.31 12.93
C ASN A 409 -9.40 -13.96 11.44
N ILE A 410 -8.25 -13.66 10.83
CA ILE A 410 -8.16 -13.36 9.40
C ILE A 410 -8.51 -14.58 8.55
N GLU A 411 -8.02 -15.77 8.91
CA GLU A 411 -8.39 -17.03 8.26
C GLU A 411 -9.92 -17.25 8.36
N PHE A 412 -10.50 -17.05 9.53
CA PHE A 412 -11.95 -17.14 9.73
C PHE A 412 -12.72 -16.15 8.85
N PHE A 413 -12.27 -14.89 8.75
CA PHE A 413 -12.93 -13.88 7.90
C PHE A 413 -12.82 -14.25 6.42
N ARG A 414 -11.66 -14.75 5.98
CA ARG A 414 -11.46 -15.23 4.62
C ARG A 414 -12.44 -16.38 4.30
N ASP A 415 -12.53 -17.37 5.16
CA ASP A 415 -13.27 -18.60 4.89
C ASP A 415 -14.79 -18.43 5.05
N HIS A 416 -15.22 -17.55 5.95
CA HIS A 416 -16.65 -17.42 6.30
C HIS A 416 -17.33 -16.17 5.73
N PHE A 417 -16.59 -15.08 5.49
CA PHE A 417 -17.19 -13.83 5.04
C PHE A 417 -16.84 -13.46 3.60
N ALA A 418 -15.61 -13.72 3.15
CA ALA A 418 -15.12 -13.18 1.88
C ALA A 418 -15.96 -13.58 0.66
N SER A 419 -16.45 -14.84 0.62
CA SER A 419 -17.31 -15.33 -0.47
C SER A 419 -18.77 -14.89 -0.33
N LYS A 420 -19.18 -14.40 0.83
CA LYS A 420 -20.56 -14.03 1.16
C LYS A 420 -20.74 -12.51 1.30
N MET A 421 -19.74 -11.72 0.93
CA MET A 421 -19.90 -10.27 0.85
C MET A 421 -20.77 -9.90 -0.34
N ILE A 422 -21.71 -8.97 -0.14
CA ILE A 422 -22.63 -8.53 -1.17
C ILE A 422 -22.29 -7.14 -1.69
N ALA A 423 -22.72 -6.87 -2.91
CA ALA A 423 -22.59 -5.55 -3.52
C ALA A 423 -23.95 -5.10 -4.07
N SER A 424 -24.45 -3.93 -3.68
CA SER A 424 -25.68 -3.35 -4.19
C SER A 424 -25.45 -2.43 -5.40
N ASP A 425 -24.21 -2.03 -5.64
CA ASP A 425 -23.79 -1.14 -6.72
C ASP A 425 -22.30 -1.33 -7.03
N ALA A 426 -21.78 -0.58 -7.98
CA ALA A 426 -20.35 -0.60 -8.34
C ALA A 426 -19.42 -0.22 -7.18
N HIS A 427 -19.85 0.69 -6.32
CA HIS A 427 -19.07 1.07 -5.14
C HIS A 427 -18.96 -0.10 -4.15
N GLY A 428 -20.09 -0.77 -3.87
CA GLY A 428 -20.10 -1.99 -3.05
C GLY A 428 -19.25 -3.10 -3.66
N LEU A 429 -19.33 -3.29 -4.98
CA LEU A 429 -18.50 -4.27 -5.69
C LEU A 429 -17.01 -3.98 -5.56
N ARG A 430 -16.61 -2.72 -5.70
CA ARG A 430 -15.23 -2.27 -5.42
C ARG A 430 -14.81 -2.63 -4.01
N LEU A 431 -15.63 -2.32 -3.00
CA LEU A 431 -15.33 -2.63 -1.60
C LEU A 431 -15.18 -4.13 -1.36
N VAL A 432 -15.97 -4.99 -2.01
CA VAL A 432 -15.81 -6.45 -1.92
C VAL A 432 -14.43 -6.87 -2.40
N HIS A 433 -14.00 -6.41 -3.57
CA HIS A 433 -12.68 -6.77 -4.12
C HIS A 433 -11.54 -6.20 -3.28
N GLU A 434 -11.64 -4.95 -2.84
CA GLU A 434 -10.66 -4.34 -1.93
C GLU A 434 -10.54 -5.11 -0.63
N THR A 435 -11.66 -5.50 -0.02
CA THR A 435 -11.68 -6.28 1.23
C THR A 435 -11.04 -7.66 1.04
N ARG A 436 -11.33 -8.35 -0.07
CA ARG A 436 -10.67 -9.63 -0.41
C ARG A 436 -9.17 -9.47 -0.57
N ASN A 437 -8.72 -8.39 -1.22
CA ASN A 437 -7.29 -8.08 -1.36
C ASN A 437 -6.63 -7.77 -0.01
N MET A 438 -7.30 -7.01 0.83
CA MET A 438 -6.82 -6.68 2.18
C MET A 438 -6.75 -7.92 3.08
N LEU A 439 -7.73 -8.82 3.03
CA LEU A 439 -7.70 -10.09 3.78
C LEU A 439 -6.48 -10.94 3.39
N LEU A 440 -6.22 -11.09 2.08
CA LEU A 440 -5.06 -11.82 1.58
C LEU A 440 -3.75 -11.17 2.05
N ASN A 441 -3.64 -9.85 1.95
CA ASN A 441 -2.44 -9.13 2.39
C ASN A 441 -2.25 -9.14 3.91
N ALA A 442 -3.33 -9.15 4.71
CA ALA A 442 -3.27 -9.33 6.15
C ALA A 442 -2.74 -10.72 6.52
N GLU A 443 -3.20 -11.76 5.83
CA GLU A 443 -2.69 -13.11 6.01
C GLU A 443 -1.19 -13.21 5.70
N MET A 444 -0.75 -12.65 4.55
CA MET A 444 0.67 -12.57 4.19
C MET A 444 1.50 -11.87 5.27
N LYS A 445 1.02 -10.72 5.75
CA LYS A 445 1.70 -9.93 6.77
C LYS A 445 1.86 -10.67 8.08
N LEU A 446 0.80 -11.30 8.56
CA LEU A 446 0.81 -12.06 9.82
C LEU A 446 1.68 -13.31 9.72
N LYS A 447 1.60 -14.06 8.61
CA LYS A 447 2.43 -15.23 8.36
C LYS A 447 3.91 -14.87 8.23
N ALA A 448 4.26 -13.81 7.49
CA ALA A 448 5.64 -13.33 7.39
C ALA A 448 6.17 -12.87 8.75
N SER A 449 5.35 -12.14 9.52
CA SER A 449 5.70 -11.70 10.87
C SER A 449 5.91 -12.85 11.86
N LEU A 450 5.15 -13.94 11.73
CA LEU A 450 5.34 -15.16 12.52
C LEU A 450 6.58 -15.94 12.10
N PHE A 451 6.85 -15.98 10.79
CA PHE A 451 7.97 -16.72 10.21
C PHE A 451 9.33 -16.12 10.59
N ARG A 452 9.46 -14.77 10.61
CA ARG A 452 10.70 -14.10 11.04
C ARG A 452 10.78 -14.07 12.56
N THR A 453 11.76 -14.77 13.12
CA THR A 453 11.98 -14.92 14.59
C THR A 453 13.20 -14.12 15.03
N GLU A 454 13.21 -12.84 14.72
CA GLU A 454 14.17 -11.82 15.17
C GLU A 454 13.50 -10.44 15.16
N SER A 455 14.20 -9.42 15.58
CA SER A 455 13.83 -8.00 15.40
C SER A 455 14.85 -7.32 14.49
N ARG A 456 14.35 -6.63 13.43
CA ARG A 456 15.21 -5.99 12.42
C ARG A 456 14.41 -4.90 11.69
N GLY A 457 15.02 -3.74 11.46
CA GLY A 457 14.36 -2.62 10.78
C GLY A 457 13.01 -2.31 11.40
N ASN A 458 11.97 -2.25 10.57
CA ASN A 458 10.60 -2.00 11.00
C ASN A 458 9.81 -3.28 11.34
N HIS A 459 10.50 -4.35 11.72
CA HIS A 459 9.90 -5.57 12.25
C HIS A 459 10.41 -5.82 13.67
N TYR A 460 9.56 -5.59 14.66
CA TYR A 460 9.91 -5.84 16.06
C TYR A 460 9.09 -6.99 16.66
N ARG A 461 9.81 -7.94 17.27
CA ARG A 461 9.29 -9.12 17.98
C ARG A 461 9.66 -9.04 19.43
N GLU A 462 8.68 -8.80 20.30
CA GLU A 462 8.88 -8.75 21.77
C GLU A 462 9.43 -10.08 22.34
N ASP A 463 9.13 -11.19 21.68
CA ASP A 463 9.60 -12.54 22.03
C ASP A 463 10.93 -12.91 21.35
N TYR A 464 11.42 -12.10 20.42
CA TYR A 464 12.72 -12.22 19.75
C TYR A 464 13.31 -10.83 19.52
N PRO A 465 13.72 -10.11 20.60
CA PRO A 465 14.07 -8.69 20.49
C PRO A 465 15.41 -8.42 19.79
N GLU A 466 16.26 -9.43 19.70
CA GLU A 466 17.59 -9.31 19.11
C GLU A 466 17.59 -9.60 17.62
N MET A 467 18.59 -9.02 16.90
CA MET A 467 18.89 -9.37 15.52
C MET A 467 19.67 -10.70 15.47
N ASP A 468 19.42 -11.47 14.42
CA ASP A 468 20.11 -12.74 14.17
C ASP A 468 20.58 -12.80 12.71
N ASP A 469 21.75 -12.19 12.45
CA ASP A 469 22.33 -12.14 11.10
C ASP A 469 22.61 -13.52 10.54
N ASN A 470 22.99 -14.48 11.37
CA ASN A 470 23.31 -15.83 10.91
C ASN A 470 22.11 -16.54 10.25
N ASN A 471 20.91 -16.28 10.77
CA ASN A 471 19.70 -16.94 10.30
C ASN A 471 18.78 -16.02 9.49
N TRP A 472 18.84 -14.70 9.71
CA TRP A 472 17.81 -13.79 9.23
C TRP A 472 18.31 -12.59 8.40
N LEU A 473 19.60 -12.49 8.07
CA LEU A 473 20.04 -11.55 7.03
C LEU A 473 19.54 -12.04 5.67
N ALA A 474 18.23 -12.07 5.54
CA ALA A 474 17.50 -12.64 4.40
C ALA A 474 16.14 -11.97 4.20
N TRP A 475 15.67 -11.96 2.97
CA TRP A 475 14.30 -11.59 2.62
C TRP A 475 13.34 -12.73 2.91
N VAL A 476 12.22 -12.46 3.54
CA VAL A 476 11.10 -13.39 3.58
C VAL A 476 10.34 -13.28 2.27
N VAL A 477 10.23 -14.39 1.56
CA VAL A 477 9.51 -14.49 0.29
C VAL A 477 8.29 -15.37 0.46
N ILE A 478 7.17 -14.89 -0.03
CA ILE A 478 5.86 -15.55 -0.03
C ILE A 478 5.51 -15.93 -1.46
N GLU A 479 5.21 -17.18 -1.69
CA GLU A 479 4.80 -17.71 -3.00
C GLU A 479 3.70 -18.75 -2.82
N LYS A 480 2.98 -19.08 -3.88
CA LYS A 480 2.11 -20.27 -3.90
C LYS A 480 2.94 -21.52 -4.09
N ASP A 481 2.63 -22.56 -3.35
CA ASP A 481 3.12 -23.90 -3.63
C ASP A 481 2.26 -24.61 -4.70
N LYS A 482 2.62 -25.84 -5.02
CA LYS A 482 1.90 -26.69 -5.98
C LYS A 482 0.44 -27.00 -5.61
N ASN A 483 0.05 -26.80 -4.35
CA ASN A 483 -1.31 -26.99 -3.86
C ASN A 483 -2.08 -25.67 -3.79
N ASN A 484 -1.50 -24.55 -4.26
CA ASN A 484 -1.97 -23.17 -4.09
C ASN A 484 -1.94 -22.66 -2.64
N ASP A 485 -1.24 -23.34 -1.72
CA ASP A 485 -1.05 -22.89 -0.37
C ASP A 485 0.05 -21.82 -0.27
N MET A 486 -0.06 -20.95 0.72
CA MET A 486 0.92 -19.90 0.96
C MET A 486 2.18 -20.49 1.61
N LYS A 487 3.27 -20.53 0.83
CA LYS A 487 4.58 -20.99 1.25
C LYS A 487 5.51 -19.81 1.53
N LEU A 488 6.23 -19.87 2.63
CA LEU A 488 7.24 -18.88 3.01
C LEU A 488 8.64 -19.50 2.92
N SER A 489 9.59 -18.70 2.46
CA SER A 489 10.99 -19.08 2.34
C SER A 489 11.89 -17.89 2.64
N LYS A 490 13.19 -18.16 2.85
CA LYS A 490 14.22 -17.15 3.03
C LYS A 490 15.09 -17.06 1.77
N VAL A 491 15.36 -15.84 1.34
CA VAL A 491 16.33 -15.55 0.28
C VAL A 491 17.42 -14.68 0.92
N PRO A 492 18.65 -15.19 1.08
CA PRO A 492 19.74 -14.45 1.69
C PRO A 492 19.97 -13.10 0.98
N VAL A 493 20.24 -12.05 1.77
CA VAL A 493 20.78 -10.80 1.23
C VAL A 493 22.20 -11.11 0.75
N LYS A 494 22.47 -10.86 -0.51
CA LYS A 494 23.82 -10.99 -1.03
C LYS A 494 24.65 -9.84 -0.44
N ASN A 495 25.62 -10.17 0.40
CA ASN A 495 26.65 -9.21 0.79
C ASN A 495 27.48 -8.92 -0.47
N GLN A 496 27.40 -7.68 -0.94
CA GLN A 496 28.31 -7.16 -1.96
C GLN A 496 29.45 -6.43 -1.31
#